data_d21b111c01c86e4950970a98200b27aa
#
_entry.id   d21b111c01c86e4950970a98200b27aa
#
_cell.length_a   1.000
_cell.length_b   1.000
_cell.length_c   1.000
_cell.angle_alpha   90.00
_cell.angle_beta   90.00
_cell.angle_gamma   90.00
#
_symmetry.space_group_name_H-M   'P 1'
#
loop_
_entity.id
_entity.type
_entity.pdbx_description
1 polymer ?
#
loop_
_entity_poly.entity_id
_entity_poly.type
_entity_poly.pdbx_seq_one_letter_code
_entity_poly.pdbx_strand_id
1 'polypeptide(L)'
;RVGYHLEVEGELDSNIIQEKMKRLLADAGARLVGNVVKIDQCGSAASFITTPLWMFTGKRQAVHWLPPAGISEAEIADAARFGQRTAEALQHDETLDKTLLQHMGAVKINEKLMSSERVGHRSFLVWGKLVMAAGRVSPLLRRLVLCVYIVFLLGMILTVVPIGALLKTLLAPLRREQMQREREYYAAPSGE
;
A
#
# COMPACT_ATOMS: atom_id res chain seq x y z
N ARG A 1 8.80 -21.54 -11.27
CA ARG A 1 7.69 -21.49 -10.32
C ARG A 1 6.90 -20.21 -10.52
N VAL A 2 5.59 -20.28 -10.49
CA VAL A 2 4.68 -19.14 -10.61
C VAL A 2 4.14 -18.86 -9.23
N GLY A 3 4.16 -17.61 -8.81
CA GLY A 3 3.64 -17.18 -7.52
C GLY A 3 2.59 -16.08 -7.70
N TYR A 4 1.55 -16.12 -6.88
CA TYR A 4 0.59 -15.04 -6.71
C TYR A 4 0.84 -14.35 -5.38
N HIS A 5 0.72 -13.05 -5.39
CA HIS A 5 0.79 -12.23 -4.20
C HIS A 5 -0.54 -11.53 -4.01
N LEU A 6 -1.11 -11.66 -2.82
CA LEU A 6 -2.26 -10.89 -2.38
C LEU A 6 -1.75 -9.77 -1.48
N GLU A 7 -1.91 -8.54 -1.93
CA GLU A 7 -1.54 -7.36 -1.17
C GLU A 7 -2.77 -6.72 -0.57
N VAL A 8 -2.68 -6.45 0.73
CA VAL A 8 -3.68 -5.69 1.47
C VAL A 8 -3.09 -4.33 1.75
N GLU A 9 -3.61 -3.31 1.07
CA GLU A 9 -3.15 -1.94 1.23
C GLU A 9 -3.81 -1.20 2.40
N GLY A 10 -2.95 -0.67 3.27
CA GLY A 10 -3.19 0.66 3.80
C GLY A 10 -2.57 1.68 2.83
N GLU A 11 -3.14 2.84 2.66
CA GLU A 11 -2.97 3.82 1.58
C GLU A 11 -1.53 4.30 1.23
N LEU A 12 -0.49 3.72 1.78
CA LEU A 12 0.91 4.05 1.55
C LEU A 12 1.68 2.74 1.32
N ASP A 13 2.43 2.64 0.24
CA ASP A 13 3.46 1.61 -0.03
C ASP A 13 3.13 0.43 -0.98
N SER A 14 1.96 0.37 -1.63
CA SER A 14 1.64 -0.74 -2.56
C SER A 14 2.68 -0.90 -3.68
N ASN A 15 3.05 0.20 -4.32
CA ASN A 15 3.99 0.17 -5.44
C ASN A 15 5.40 -0.29 -5.00
N ILE A 16 5.83 0.16 -3.83
CA ILE A 16 7.13 -0.21 -3.27
C ILE A 16 7.13 -1.67 -2.81
N ILE A 17 6.03 -2.14 -2.24
CA ILE A 17 5.85 -3.53 -1.82
C ILE A 17 5.85 -4.45 -3.06
N GLN A 18 5.11 -4.09 -4.11
CA GLN A 18 5.08 -4.83 -5.36
C GLN A 18 6.48 -4.99 -5.97
N GLU A 19 7.26 -3.91 -6.08
CA GLU A 19 8.63 -3.96 -6.59
C GLU A 19 9.55 -4.81 -5.71
N LYS A 20 9.39 -4.74 -4.40
CA LYS A 20 10.14 -5.57 -3.46
C LYS A 20 9.78 -7.05 -3.60
N MET A 21 8.48 -7.36 -3.73
CA MET A 21 8.01 -8.74 -3.95
C MET A 21 8.48 -9.31 -5.27
N LYS A 22 8.47 -8.55 -6.37
CA LYS A 22 9.05 -8.97 -7.65
C LYS A 22 10.49 -9.43 -7.48
N ARG A 23 11.31 -8.63 -6.78
CA ARG A 23 12.72 -8.98 -6.53
C ARG A 23 12.85 -10.24 -5.68
N LEU A 24 12.12 -10.35 -4.57
CA LEU A 24 12.16 -11.52 -3.70
C LEU A 24 11.73 -12.81 -4.42
N LEU A 25 10.70 -12.71 -5.26
CA LEU A 25 10.25 -13.84 -6.07
C LEU A 25 11.27 -14.21 -7.15
N ALA A 26 11.87 -13.21 -7.80
CA ALA A 26 12.94 -13.46 -8.78
C ALA A 26 14.16 -14.13 -8.13
N ASP A 27 14.59 -13.67 -6.95
CA ASP A 27 15.68 -14.29 -6.17
C ASP A 27 15.34 -15.73 -5.78
N ALA A 28 14.07 -16.04 -5.55
CA ALA A 28 13.57 -17.39 -5.28
C ALA A 28 13.36 -18.24 -6.56
N GLY A 29 13.70 -17.73 -7.75
CA GLY A 29 13.47 -18.40 -9.03
C GLY A 29 12.01 -18.48 -9.44
N ALA A 30 11.16 -17.59 -8.93
CA ALA A 30 9.74 -17.45 -9.27
C ALA A 30 9.49 -16.15 -10.05
N ARG A 31 8.46 -16.16 -10.90
CA ARG A 31 8.01 -14.97 -11.64
C ARG A 31 6.66 -14.50 -11.10
N LEU A 32 6.54 -13.21 -10.81
CA LEU A 32 5.26 -12.58 -10.49
C LEU A 32 4.44 -12.44 -11.78
N VAL A 33 3.28 -13.07 -11.84
CA VAL A 33 2.38 -13.01 -13.00
C VAL A 33 1.08 -12.30 -12.68
N GLY A 34 0.74 -12.11 -11.41
CA GLY A 34 -0.45 -11.39 -10.99
C GLY A 34 -0.31 -10.83 -9.59
N ASN A 35 -1.00 -9.72 -9.36
CA ASN A 35 -1.14 -9.04 -8.08
C ASN A 35 -2.59 -8.60 -7.91
N VAL A 36 -3.12 -8.72 -6.71
CA VAL A 36 -4.47 -8.27 -6.36
C VAL A 36 -4.37 -7.30 -5.20
N VAL A 37 -4.83 -6.07 -5.43
CA VAL A 37 -4.79 -4.98 -4.45
C VAL A 37 -6.19 -4.69 -3.95
N LYS A 38 -6.39 -4.75 -2.64
CA LYS A 38 -7.62 -4.37 -1.94
C LYS A 38 -7.34 -3.19 -1.03
N ILE A 39 -8.15 -2.15 -1.15
CA ILE A 39 -7.93 -0.86 -0.49
C ILE A 39 -8.83 -0.75 0.75
N ASP A 40 -8.30 -0.15 1.83
CA ASP A 40 -9.07 0.20 3.02
C ASP A 40 -10.22 1.17 2.66
N GLN A 41 -11.44 0.84 3.05
CA GLN A 41 -12.63 1.61 2.71
C GLN A 41 -12.81 2.89 3.54
N CYS A 42 -12.06 3.05 4.62
CA CYS A 42 -12.12 4.25 5.46
C CYS A 42 -11.78 5.54 4.71
N GLY A 43 -11.02 5.46 3.63
CA GLY A 43 -10.42 6.61 2.99
C GLY A 43 -9.25 7.19 3.80
N SER A 44 -8.34 7.90 3.10
CA SER A 44 -7.03 8.32 3.63
C SER A 44 -7.10 9.07 4.97
N ALA A 45 -8.02 10.02 5.10
CA ALA A 45 -8.10 10.84 6.29
C ALA A 45 -8.61 10.07 7.52
N ALA A 46 -9.61 9.22 7.34
CA ALA A 46 -10.17 8.42 8.43
C ALA A 46 -9.21 7.29 8.85
N SER A 47 -8.49 6.70 7.91
CA SER A 47 -7.52 5.61 8.14
C SER A 47 -6.40 6.03 9.11
N PHE A 48 -5.95 7.29 9.07
CA PHE A 48 -4.97 7.80 10.04
C PHE A 48 -5.44 7.74 11.49
N ILE A 49 -6.74 7.70 11.72
CA ILE A 49 -7.33 7.61 13.07
C ILE A 49 -7.78 6.17 13.35
N THR A 50 -8.50 5.57 12.41
CA THR A 50 -9.12 4.26 12.62
C THR A 50 -8.12 3.13 12.69
N THR A 51 -7.05 3.17 11.89
CA THR A 51 -6.02 2.12 11.89
C THR A 51 -5.23 2.06 13.21
N PRO A 52 -4.69 3.17 13.75
CA PRO A 52 -4.08 3.15 15.08
C PRO A 52 -5.05 2.72 16.19
N LEU A 53 -6.29 3.22 16.16
CA LEU A 53 -7.30 2.82 17.14
C LEU A 53 -7.58 1.32 17.08
N TRP A 54 -7.68 0.74 15.89
CA TRP A 54 -7.82 -0.70 15.71
C TRP A 54 -6.60 -1.45 16.27
N MET A 55 -5.38 -1.02 15.98
CA MET A 55 -4.16 -1.63 16.49
C MET A 55 -4.11 -1.63 18.03
N PHE A 56 -4.54 -0.55 18.68
CA PHE A 56 -4.49 -0.46 20.14
C PHE A 56 -5.69 -1.08 20.85
N THR A 57 -6.86 -1.07 20.24
CA THR A 57 -8.10 -1.52 20.87
C THR A 57 -8.57 -2.90 20.43
N GLY A 58 -8.04 -3.41 19.33
CA GLY A 58 -8.51 -4.63 18.68
C GLY A 58 -9.87 -4.50 17.97
N LYS A 59 -10.49 -3.30 17.99
CA LYS A 59 -11.83 -3.07 17.43
C LYS A 59 -11.72 -2.35 16.09
N ARG A 60 -12.18 -2.98 15.00
CA ARG A 60 -12.24 -2.36 13.66
C ARG A 60 -13.07 -1.08 13.64
N GLN A 61 -14.13 -1.02 14.43
CA GLN A 61 -14.98 0.17 14.62
C GLN A 61 -14.88 0.65 16.07
N ALA A 62 -13.78 1.33 16.39
CA ALA A 62 -13.58 1.91 17.71
C ALA A 62 -14.40 3.19 17.94
N VAL A 63 -14.81 3.87 16.88
CA VAL A 63 -15.56 5.13 16.91
C VAL A 63 -16.78 5.01 15.99
N HIS A 64 -17.99 5.22 16.55
CA HIS A 64 -19.26 4.98 15.85
C HIS A 64 -19.51 5.85 14.60
N TRP A 65 -18.97 7.05 14.59
CA TRP A 65 -19.15 8.01 13.48
C TRP A 65 -18.06 7.91 12.40
N LEU A 66 -17.05 7.04 12.60
CA LEU A 66 -16.04 6.74 11.59
C LEU A 66 -16.32 5.39 10.94
N PRO A 67 -15.97 5.21 9.66
CA PRO A 67 -16.04 3.92 9.01
C PRO A 67 -15.16 2.88 9.73
N PRO A 68 -15.49 1.58 9.65
CA PRO A 68 -14.64 0.53 10.21
C PRO A 68 -13.29 0.48 9.49
N ALA A 69 -12.21 0.24 10.24
CA ALA A 69 -10.87 0.09 9.68
C ALA A 69 -10.74 -1.20 8.86
N GLY A 70 -9.91 -1.14 7.84
CA GLY A 70 -9.55 -2.29 7.01
C GLY A 70 -10.51 -2.57 5.85
N ILE A 71 -10.30 -3.69 5.18
CA ILE A 71 -11.06 -4.12 4.01
C ILE A 71 -12.42 -4.67 4.45
N SER A 72 -13.49 -4.39 3.67
CA SER A 72 -14.81 -4.95 3.96
C SER A 72 -14.89 -6.45 3.66
N GLU A 73 -15.82 -7.14 4.32
CA GLU A 73 -16.09 -8.55 4.06
C GLU A 73 -16.52 -8.80 2.59
N ALA A 74 -17.23 -7.85 1.99
CA ALA A 74 -17.61 -7.92 0.59
C ALA A 74 -16.41 -7.89 -0.36
N GLU A 75 -15.42 -7.00 -0.09
CA GLU A 75 -14.20 -6.95 -0.88
C GLU A 75 -13.30 -8.17 -0.67
N ILE A 76 -13.31 -8.75 0.54
CA ILE A 76 -12.61 -10.01 0.82
C ILE A 76 -13.26 -11.14 0.05
N ALA A 77 -14.60 -11.25 0.06
CA ALA A 77 -15.33 -12.25 -0.72
C ALA A 77 -15.12 -12.09 -2.23
N ASP A 78 -15.09 -10.83 -2.73
CA ASP A 78 -14.83 -10.55 -4.14
C ASP A 78 -13.42 -11.00 -4.57
N ALA A 79 -12.46 -11.09 -3.66
CA ALA A 79 -11.12 -11.56 -3.99
C ALA A 79 -11.12 -13.03 -4.48
N ALA A 80 -12.12 -13.83 -4.11
CA ALA A 80 -12.24 -15.23 -4.53
C ALA A 80 -12.30 -15.39 -6.06
N ARG A 81 -12.86 -14.43 -6.81
CA ARG A 81 -12.94 -14.48 -8.28
C ARG A 81 -11.58 -14.55 -8.96
N PHE A 82 -10.55 -13.93 -8.39
CA PHE A 82 -9.19 -13.99 -8.92
C PHE A 82 -8.58 -15.37 -8.70
N GLY A 83 -8.84 -15.99 -7.54
CA GLY A 83 -8.45 -17.37 -7.26
C GLY A 83 -9.14 -18.36 -8.18
N GLN A 84 -10.45 -18.19 -8.41
CA GLN A 84 -11.22 -19.01 -9.36
C GLN A 84 -10.66 -18.92 -10.77
N ARG A 85 -10.39 -17.71 -11.28
CA ARG A 85 -9.79 -17.52 -12.61
C ARG A 85 -8.43 -18.20 -12.72
N THR A 86 -7.62 -18.13 -11.67
CA THR A 86 -6.32 -18.80 -11.63
C THR A 86 -6.48 -20.32 -11.64
N ALA A 87 -7.40 -20.86 -10.86
CA ALA A 87 -7.68 -22.30 -10.82
C ALA A 87 -8.21 -22.82 -12.16
N GLU A 88 -9.09 -22.07 -12.83
CA GLU A 88 -9.59 -22.39 -14.17
C GLU A 88 -8.46 -22.43 -15.20
N ALA A 89 -7.56 -21.44 -15.19
CA ALA A 89 -6.42 -21.41 -16.08
C ALA A 89 -5.49 -22.63 -15.87
N LEU A 90 -5.27 -23.01 -14.62
CA LEU A 90 -4.47 -24.20 -14.29
C LEU A 90 -5.13 -25.50 -14.75
N GLN A 91 -6.47 -25.61 -14.65
CA GLN A 91 -7.22 -26.79 -15.10
C GLN A 91 -7.22 -26.94 -16.62
N HIS A 92 -7.15 -25.87 -17.37
CA HIS A 92 -7.15 -25.86 -18.82
C HIS A 92 -5.76 -25.74 -19.44
N ASP A 93 -4.70 -25.91 -18.65
CA ASP A 93 -3.30 -25.75 -19.08
C ASP A 93 -3.02 -24.42 -19.79
N GLU A 94 -3.76 -23.37 -19.42
CA GLU A 94 -3.52 -22.02 -19.94
C GLU A 94 -2.15 -21.49 -19.44
N THR A 95 -1.50 -20.70 -20.26
CA THR A 95 -0.27 -20.04 -19.84
C THR A 95 -0.55 -19.03 -18.75
N LEU A 96 0.03 -19.23 -17.57
CA LEU A 96 -0.04 -18.27 -16.48
C LEU A 96 0.93 -17.13 -16.77
N ASP A 97 0.42 -16.05 -17.33
CA ASP A 97 1.18 -14.87 -17.68
C ASP A 97 0.54 -13.58 -17.12
N LYS A 98 1.14 -12.45 -17.46
CA LYS A 98 0.72 -11.13 -17.01
C LYS A 98 -0.69 -10.71 -17.48
N THR A 99 -1.28 -11.40 -18.44
CA THR A 99 -2.59 -11.06 -18.99
C THR A 99 -3.73 -11.71 -18.22
N LEU A 100 -3.46 -12.74 -17.42
CA LEU A 100 -4.47 -13.57 -16.77
C LEU A 100 -5.48 -12.78 -15.91
N LEU A 101 -5.01 -11.79 -15.18
CA LEU A 101 -5.83 -10.94 -14.32
C LEU A 101 -6.09 -9.54 -14.90
N GLN A 102 -5.67 -9.28 -16.16
CA GLN A 102 -5.97 -8.01 -16.82
C GLN A 102 -7.47 -7.82 -16.97
N HIS A 103 -7.92 -6.56 -16.90
CA HIS A 103 -9.32 -6.16 -17.03
C HIS A 103 -10.27 -6.71 -15.95
N MET A 104 -9.78 -7.49 -14.99
CA MET A 104 -10.58 -7.95 -13.85
C MET A 104 -10.65 -6.92 -12.72
N GLY A 105 -9.95 -5.78 -12.82
CA GLY A 105 -9.86 -4.79 -11.75
C GLY A 105 -9.05 -5.31 -10.54
N ALA A 106 -8.04 -6.13 -10.81
CA ALA A 106 -7.18 -6.73 -9.78
C ALA A 106 -6.38 -5.67 -9.02
N VAL A 107 -5.96 -4.60 -9.71
CA VAL A 107 -5.19 -3.50 -9.14
C VAL A 107 -5.96 -2.21 -9.27
N LYS A 108 -6.19 -1.53 -8.14
CA LYS A 108 -6.77 -0.18 -8.07
C LYS A 108 -5.65 0.77 -7.63
N ILE A 109 -5.35 1.79 -8.43
CA ILE A 109 -4.27 2.73 -8.12
C ILE A 109 -4.85 4.05 -7.66
N ASN A 110 -4.28 4.60 -6.58
CA ASN A 110 -4.52 5.97 -6.17
C ASN A 110 -3.37 6.88 -6.64
N GLU A 111 -3.54 7.47 -7.82
CA GLU A 111 -2.54 8.34 -8.46
C GLU A 111 -2.06 9.49 -7.56
N LYS A 112 -2.94 9.97 -6.66
CA LYS A 112 -2.62 11.08 -5.76
C LYS A 112 -1.60 10.70 -4.70
N LEU A 113 -1.47 9.42 -4.38
CA LEU A 113 -0.59 8.92 -3.32
C LEU A 113 0.78 8.46 -3.83
N MET A 114 0.90 8.03 -5.09
CA MET A 114 2.13 7.46 -5.67
C MET A 114 3.40 8.27 -5.40
N SER A 115 3.35 9.61 -5.55
CA SER A 115 4.53 10.45 -5.31
C SER A 115 4.84 10.66 -3.84
N SER A 116 3.85 10.54 -2.94
CA SER A 116 4.04 10.67 -1.48
C SER A 116 4.62 9.41 -0.86
N GLU A 117 4.35 8.25 -1.43
CA GLU A 117 4.83 6.94 -0.96
C GLU A 117 6.35 6.87 -0.86
N ARG A 118 7.06 7.32 -1.91
CA ARG A 118 8.54 7.31 -1.92
C ARG A 118 9.13 8.17 -0.80
N VAL A 119 8.52 9.33 -0.53
CA VAL A 119 8.96 10.22 0.54
C VAL A 119 8.64 9.62 1.90
N GLY A 120 7.42 9.11 2.07
CA GLY A 120 6.97 8.41 3.26
C GLY A 120 7.87 7.22 3.59
N HIS A 121 8.09 6.33 2.63
CA HIS A 121 8.94 5.15 2.79
C HIS A 121 10.37 5.50 3.23
N ARG A 122 11.00 6.48 2.58
CA ARG A 122 12.34 6.94 2.99
C ARG A 122 12.35 7.50 4.41
N SER A 123 11.33 8.28 4.77
CA SER A 123 11.17 8.81 6.12
C SER A 123 11.04 7.68 7.15
N PHE A 124 10.19 6.68 6.89
CA PHE A 124 10.05 5.51 7.75
C PHE A 124 11.34 4.74 7.95
N LEU A 125 12.11 4.52 6.87
CA LEU A 125 13.41 3.83 6.96
C LEU A 125 14.41 4.59 7.83
N VAL A 126 14.49 5.92 7.68
CA VAL A 126 15.39 6.76 8.48
C VAL A 126 15.00 6.73 9.96
N TRP A 127 13.72 6.96 10.27
CA TRP A 127 13.21 6.92 11.63
C TRP A 127 13.32 5.53 12.26
N GLY A 128 13.02 4.47 11.51
CA GLY A 128 13.19 3.09 11.96
C GLY A 128 14.63 2.78 12.37
N LYS A 129 15.60 3.18 11.52
CA LYS A 129 17.03 3.03 11.86
C LYS A 129 17.41 3.83 13.11
N LEU A 130 16.91 5.05 13.25
CA LEU A 130 17.17 5.91 14.39
C LEU A 130 16.60 5.31 15.69
N VAL A 131 15.37 4.84 15.67
CA VAL A 131 14.71 4.17 16.82
C VAL A 131 15.46 2.89 17.22
N MET A 132 15.89 2.09 16.23
CA MET A 132 16.69 0.89 16.51
C MET A 132 18.06 1.24 17.08
N ALA A 133 18.76 2.24 16.55
CA ALA A 133 20.05 2.71 17.07
C ALA A 133 19.91 3.23 18.49
N ALA A 134 18.91 4.05 18.78
CA ALA A 134 18.60 4.54 20.12
C ALA A 134 18.30 3.39 21.09
N GLY A 135 17.59 2.35 20.66
CA GLY A 135 17.28 1.17 21.46
C GLY A 135 18.49 0.33 21.84
N ARG A 136 19.57 0.36 21.04
CA ARG A 136 20.85 -0.29 21.37
C ARG A 136 21.61 0.45 22.46
N VAL A 137 21.39 1.77 22.59
CA VAL A 137 22.03 2.58 23.61
C VAL A 137 21.26 2.49 24.94
N SER A 138 19.94 2.75 24.90
CA SER A 138 19.12 2.68 26.09
C SER A 138 17.62 2.59 25.77
N PRO A 139 16.81 1.86 26.58
CA PRO A 139 15.36 1.83 26.42
C PRO A 139 14.70 3.21 26.57
N LEU A 140 15.27 4.07 27.43
CA LEU A 140 14.77 5.42 27.64
C LEU A 140 14.98 6.28 26.39
N LEU A 141 16.18 6.22 25.80
CA LEU A 141 16.49 6.96 24.56
C LEU A 141 15.57 6.50 23.42
N ARG A 142 15.31 5.20 23.29
CA ARG A 142 14.35 4.68 22.31
C ARG A 142 12.97 5.29 22.49
N ARG A 143 12.46 5.40 23.71
CA ARG A 143 11.15 6.01 24.00
C ARG A 143 11.13 7.49 23.64
N LEU A 144 12.18 8.23 23.97
CA LEU A 144 12.31 9.65 23.61
C LEU A 144 12.29 9.85 22.09
N VAL A 145 13.09 9.07 21.36
CA VAL A 145 13.12 9.14 19.88
C VAL A 145 11.77 8.78 19.30
N LEU A 146 11.07 7.79 19.87
CA LEU A 146 9.73 7.41 19.43
C LEU A 146 8.70 8.53 19.67
N CYS A 147 8.76 9.21 20.83
CA CYS A 147 7.90 10.37 21.10
C CYS A 147 8.15 11.51 20.09
N VAL A 148 9.41 11.82 19.82
CA VAL A 148 9.79 12.83 18.80
C VAL A 148 9.27 12.42 17.42
N TYR A 149 9.38 11.14 17.05
CA TYR A 149 8.84 10.62 15.81
C TYR A 149 7.32 10.79 15.71
N ILE A 150 6.58 10.49 16.79
CA ILE A 150 5.11 10.64 16.81
C ILE A 150 4.72 12.12 16.58
N VAL A 151 5.38 13.04 17.27
CA VAL A 151 5.14 14.49 17.09
C VAL A 151 5.47 14.93 15.66
N PHE A 152 6.60 14.47 15.12
CA PHE A 152 6.98 14.72 13.73
C PHE A 152 5.93 14.16 12.75
N LEU A 153 5.48 12.93 12.95
CA LEU A 153 4.48 12.28 12.11
C LEU A 153 3.14 13.04 12.11
N LEU A 154 2.65 13.42 13.29
CA LEU A 154 1.44 14.23 13.43
C LEU A 154 1.59 15.59 12.74
N GLY A 155 2.74 16.25 12.91
CA GLY A 155 3.05 17.50 12.21
C GLY A 155 3.02 17.33 10.70
N MET A 156 3.65 16.28 10.18
CA MET A 156 3.64 15.95 8.74
C MET A 156 2.21 15.70 8.21
N ILE A 157 1.40 14.95 8.94
CA ILE A 157 0.02 14.65 8.55
C ILE A 157 -0.82 15.93 8.50
N LEU A 158 -0.67 16.81 9.50
CA LEU A 158 -1.49 18.02 9.60
C LEU A 158 -1.05 19.15 8.65
N THR A 159 0.21 19.15 8.21
CA THR A 159 0.77 20.25 7.40
C THR A 159 1.15 19.80 5.99
N VAL A 160 2.09 18.87 5.88
CA VAL A 160 2.68 18.50 4.59
C VAL A 160 1.71 17.73 3.70
N VAL A 161 0.86 16.87 4.29
CA VAL A 161 -0.12 16.10 3.53
C VAL A 161 -1.16 17.02 2.87
N PRO A 162 -1.87 17.93 3.58
CA PRO A 162 -2.84 18.81 2.92
C PRO A 162 -2.19 19.82 1.97
N ILE A 163 -1.03 20.39 2.31
CA ILE A 163 -0.28 21.28 1.41
C ILE A 163 0.16 20.53 0.14
N GLY A 164 0.67 19.32 0.30
CA GLY A 164 1.06 18.47 -0.82
C GLY A 164 -0.11 18.08 -1.72
N ALA A 165 -1.28 17.80 -1.15
CA ALA A 165 -2.50 17.53 -1.91
C ALA A 165 -2.94 18.75 -2.73
N LEU A 166 -2.88 19.94 -2.14
CA LEU A 166 -3.20 21.19 -2.83
C LEU A 166 -2.23 21.46 -3.99
N LEU A 167 -0.92 21.36 -3.74
CA LEU A 167 0.10 21.54 -4.77
C LEU A 167 -0.02 20.54 -5.92
N LYS A 168 -0.33 19.26 -5.61
CA LYS A 168 -0.55 18.23 -6.64
C LYS A 168 -1.76 18.57 -7.51
N THR A 169 -2.83 19.08 -6.92
CA THR A 169 -4.02 19.48 -7.66
C THR A 169 -3.72 20.65 -8.61
N LEU A 170 -2.94 21.63 -8.16
CA LEU A 170 -2.52 22.78 -8.97
C LEU A 170 -1.53 22.39 -10.08
N LEU A 171 -0.64 21.44 -9.83
CA LEU A 171 0.37 20.98 -10.77
C LEU A 171 -0.09 19.80 -11.65
N ALA A 172 -1.30 19.26 -11.43
CA ALA A 172 -1.83 18.13 -12.17
C ALA A 172 -1.79 18.30 -13.70
N PRO A 173 -2.14 19.47 -14.28
CA PRO A 173 -2.08 19.64 -15.73
C PRO A 173 -0.67 19.52 -16.31
N LEU A 174 0.36 19.90 -15.56
CA LEU A 174 1.76 19.86 -16.00
C LEU A 174 2.39 18.46 -15.94
N ARG A 175 1.79 17.55 -15.17
CA ARG A 175 2.35 16.21 -14.90
C ARG A 175 1.52 15.06 -15.50
N ARG A 176 0.54 15.37 -16.34
CA ARG A 176 -0.41 14.37 -16.89
C ARG A 176 0.27 13.20 -17.59
N GLU A 177 1.23 13.46 -18.45
CA GLU A 177 1.91 12.38 -19.19
C GLU A 177 2.73 11.45 -18.29
N GLN A 178 3.43 12.02 -17.29
CA GLN A 178 4.18 11.22 -16.34
C GLN A 178 3.24 10.36 -15.49
N MET A 179 2.14 10.93 -15.04
CA MET A 179 1.13 10.20 -14.25
C MET A 179 0.46 9.08 -15.05
N GLN A 180 0.18 9.31 -16.34
CA GLN A 180 -0.36 8.25 -17.20
C GLN A 180 0.60 7.07 -17.35
N ARG A 181 1.87 7.32 -17.63
CA ARG A 181 2.89 6.25 -17.73
C ARG A 181 3.05 5.45 -16.43
N GLU A 182 3.10 6.15 -15.30
CA GLU A 182 3.17 5.50 -13.99
C GLU A 182 1.90 4.68 -13.72
N ARG A 183 0.72 5.21 -14.08
CA ARG A 183 -0.54 4.50 -13.96
C ARG A 183 -0.58 3.21 -14.80
N GLU A 184 -0.19 3.28 -16.07
CA GLU A 184 -0.16 2.12 -16.96
C GLU A 184 0.76 1.03 -16.44
N TYR A 185 1.93 1.41 -15.94
CA TYR A 185 2.90 0.48 -15.36
C TYR A 185 2.36 -0.22 -14.10
N TYR A 186 1.84 0.54 -13.13
CA TYR A 186 1.37 -0.04 -11.87
C TYR A 186 -0.03 -0.65 -11.94
N ALA A 187 -0.85 -0.29 -12.94
CA ALA A 187 -2.15 -0.90 -13.17
C ALA A 187 -2.03 -2.33 -13.74
N ALA A 188 -0.88 -2.68 -14.30
CA ALA A 188 -0.65 -4.03 -14.76
C ALA A 188 -0.48 -4.97 -13.55
N PRO A 189 -1.26 -6.09 -13.47
CA PRO A 189 -1.18 -7.00 -12.33
C PRO A 189 0.20 -7.64 -12.13
N SER A 190 1.01 -7.70 -13.17
CA SER A 190 2.40 -8.20 -13.11
C SER A 190 3.43 -7.10 -12.81
N GLY A 191 3.03 -5.82 -12.88
CA GLY A 191 3.95 -4.70 -12.80
C GLY A 191 4.94 -4.60 -13.96
N GLU A 192 4.52 -5.03 -15.18
CA GLU A 192 5.30 -4.94 -16.43
C GLU A 192 4.49 -4.23 -17.52
#